data_a8a67d8b6e594a4a23d7f8ed5a9d6a8e
#
_entry.id   a8a67d8b6e594a4a23d7f8ed5a9d6a8e
#
_cell.length_a   1.000
_cell.length_b   1.000
_cell.length_c   1.000
_cell.angle_alpha   90.00
_cell.angle_beta   90.00
_cell.angle_gamma   90.00
#
_symmetry.space_group_name_H-M   'P 1'
#
loop_
_entity.id
_entity.type
_entity.pdbx_description
1 polymer ?
#
loop_
_entity_poly.entity_id
_entity_poly.type
_entity_poly.pdbx_seq_one_letter_code
_entity_poly.pdbx_strand_id
1 'polypeptide(L)'
;AGYAEHLYFGRSIAHDDLRYTRKLGTNCFTSTRPGGDDAPALDSSYGTFPPEISFFGTGDYREPTIMVENATGDRLVELLYDGYEILQDKPKISGIPSMTGGETLVLHLRDRITQLAADLYYTVYPDCSVIARRIVYRNGGTTRATLRRAYSFALALPGQDYDVMTLFGGWARERQIERRALHHGVISVDSKRTTSSSALNPFIGIMSKETTENYGEIWGVSLVYSSSFVLKAEGVSDGSTVVSGGIQDFDFAWQLAPNAAFETPEVVIAYSEEGIGGMSRAFHDAFRDHLINHRFAHTPRPLLINNWEGTYFNFDNQKLMDIVDAVQGTGIDTFVLDDGWFGNRNSDRTGLGDWVVNEKKMEGGLRPVIDHVHAKGMKFGLWFEPEMISEDSDLYRTHPDYAIAASTRANCHGRHQLMLDLTRA
;
A
#
# COMPACT_ATOMS: atom_id res chain seq x y z
N ALA A 1 16.68 4.72 -28.61
CA ALA A 1 16.08 4.38 -27.33
C ALA A 1 14.74 3.68 -27.57
N GLY A 2 14.47 2.62 -26.86
CA GLY A 2 13.25 1.80 -26.96
C GLY A 2 12.42 1.87 -25.69
N TYR A 3 11.36 1.08 -25.66
CA TYR A 3 10.53 0.89 -24.48
C TYR A 3 11.14 -0.22 -23.61
N ALA A 4 10.90 -0.18 -22.30
CA ALA A 4 11.19 -1.29 -21.41
C ALA A 4 10.06 -2.31 -21.47
N GLU A 5 10.38 -3.55 -21.86
CA GLU A 5 9.43 -4.65 -22.00
C GLU A 5 9.59 -5.64 -20.87
N HIS A 6 8.45 -6.10 -20.31
CA HIS A 6 8.40 -7.20 -19.35
C HIS A 6 8.33 -8.53 -20.11
N LEU A 7 9.33 -9.36 -19.99
CA LEU A 7 9.37 -10.64 -20.72
C LEU A 7 8.91 -11.82 -19.87
N TYR A 8 9.32 -11.86 -18.61
CA TYR A 8 9.03 -13.00 -17.75
C TYR A 8 9.23 -12.69 -16.27
N PHE A 9 8.36 -13.20 -15.43
CA PHE A 9 8.51 -13.32 -13.99
C PHE A 9 7.83 -14.61 -13.52
N GLY A 10 8.57 -15.51 -12.88
CA GLY A 10 8.05 -16.81 -12.43
C GLY A 10 9.17 -17.75 -12.01
N ARG A 11 8.99 -19.05 -12.26
CA ARG A 11 9.97 -20.09 -11.97
C ARG A 11 11.32 -19.79 -12.62
N SER A 12 12.41 -20.15 -11.92
CA SER A 12 13.76 -20.06 -12.49
C SER A 12 13.88 -20.90 -13.77
N ILE A 13 14.39 -20.30 -14.83
CA ILE A 13 14.57 -20.91 -16.15
C ILE A 13 16.06 -20.98 -16.51
N ALA A 14 16.43 -21.99 -17.30
CA ALA A 14 17.82 -22.26 -17.66
C ALA A 14 18.35 -21.35 -18.80
N HIS A 15 17.51 -20.57 -19.46
CA HIS A 15 17.85 -19.75 -20.60
C HIS A 15 17.67 -18.26 -20.28
N ASP A 16 18.65 -17.48 -20.67
CA ASP A 16 18.69 -16.02 -20.52
C ASP A 16 18.15 -15.26 -21.75
N ASP A 17 17.98 -15.93 -22.88
CA ASP A 17 17.38 -15.35 -24.10
C ASP A 17 15.85 -15.60 -24.11
N LEU A 18 15.10 -14.62 -23.67
CA LEU A 18 13.63 -14.66 -23.62
C LEU A 18 12.96 -13.97 -24.81
N ARG A 19 13.71 -13.61 -25.85
CA ARG A 19 13.14 -12.90 -27.02
C ARG A 19 12.05 -13.71 -27.73
N TYR A 20 12.05 -15.04 -27.60
CA TYR A 20 11.03 -15.93 -28.14
C TYR A 20 9.67 -15.82 -27.41
N THR A 21 9.64 -15.29 -26.19
CA THR A 21 8.38 -15.06 -25.45
C THR A 21 7.66 -13.82 -25.93
N ARG A 22 8.35 -12.94 -26.69
CA ARG A 22 7.82 -11.72 -27.22
C ARG A 22 6.75 -12.01 -28.26
N LYS A 23 5.51 -11.63 -27.95
CA LYS A 23 4.42 -11.67 -28.94
C LYS A 23 4.59 -10.51 -29.91
N LEU A 24 5.00 -10.80 -31.13
CA LEU A 24 4.98 -9.85 -32.22
C LEU A 24 3.59 -9.94 -32.87
N GLY A 25 2.81 -8.90 -32.74
CA GLY A 25 1.47 -8.81 -33.34
C GLY A 25 1.20 -7.42 -33.89
N THR A 26 0.69 -7.34 -35.11
CA THR A 26 0.11 -6.12 -35.63
C THR A 26 -1.38 -6.15 -35.37
N ASN A 27 -1.88 -5.13 -34.69
CA ASN A 27 -3.32 -4.87 -34.69
C ASN A 27 -3.60 -3.87 -35.80
N CYS A 28 -4.36 -4.26 -36.82
CA CYS A 28 -4.58 -3.50 -38.05
C CYS A 28 -5.23 -2.11 -37.86
N PHE A 29 -5.68 -1.78 -36.65
CA PHE A 29 -6.31 -0.49 -36.29
C PHE A 29 -5.61 0.28 -35.18
N THR A 30 -4.43 -0.15 -34.75
CA THR A 30 -3.66 0.60 -33.74
C THR A 30 -2.69 1.57 -34.41
N SER A 31 -2.53 2.75 -33.80
CA SER A 31 -1.56 3.72 -34.28
C SER A 31 -0.15 3.16 -34.22
N THR A 32 0.58 3.38 -35.29
CA THR A 32 2.02 3.22 -35.34
C THR A 32 2.70 4.26 -34.45
N ARG A 33 3.98 4.04 -34.14
CA ARG A 33 4.81 4.95 -33.33
C ARG A 33 4.65 6.42 -33.75
N PRO A 34 4.78 7.37 -32.81
CA PRO A 34 4.99 8.77 -33.16
C PRO A 34 6.23 8.89 -34.05
N GLY A 35 6.10 9.51 -35.24
CA GLY A 35 7.19 9.67 -36.20
C GLY A 35 6.84 9.29 -37.63
N GLY A 36 5.62 8.82 -37.90
CA GLY A 36 5.09 8.61 -39.25
C GLY A 36 5.59 7.34 -39.94
N ASP A 37 5.27 7.23 -41.22
CA ASP A 37 5.46 6.07 -42.10
C ASP A 37 6.91 5.72 -42.39
N ASP A 38 7.88 6.57 -42.01
CA ASP A 38 9.32 6.35 -42.24
C ASP A 38 9.99 5.50 -41.12
N ALA A 39 9.30 5.19 -40.02
CA ALA A 39 9.82 4.25 -39.05
C ALA A 39 9.83 2.85 -39.69
N PRO A 40 10.95 2.08 -39.61
CA PRO A 40 10.97 0.73 -40.14
C PRO A 40 9.79 -0.04 -39.55
N ALA A 41 9.05 -0.69 -40.43
CA ALA A 41 7.86 -1.46 -40.07
C ALA A 41 8.17 -2.36 -38.88
N LEU A 42 7.81 -1.92 -37.70
CA LEU A 42 7.82 -2.77 -36.53
C LEU A 42 6.51 -3.52 -36.54
N ASP A 43 6.61 -4.81 -36.61
CA ASP A 43 5.49 -5.74 -36.59
C ASP A 43 4.73 -5.74 -35.24
N SER A 44 4.83 -4.64 -34.47
CA SER A 44 4.20 -4.54 -33.16
C SER A 44 3.64 -3.13 -32.91
N SER A 45 2.38 -3.08 -32.57
CA SER A 45 1.73 -1.90 -31.98
C SER A 45 1.94 -1.85 -30.46
N TYR A 46 1.81 -0.69 -29.84
CA TYR A 46 1.93 -0.53 -28.38
C TYR A 46 1.01 -1.46 -27.58
N GLY A 47 -0.19 -1.74 -28.08
CA GLY A 47 -1.13 -2.63 -27.43
C GLY A 47 -0.76 -4.12 -27.48
N THR A 48 0.36 -4.51 -28.09
CA THR A 48 0.73 -5.90 -28.27
C THR A 48 1.99 -6.33 -27.55
N PHE A 49 2.77 -5.42 -26.99
CA PHE A 49 3.92 -5.77 -26.16
C PHE A 49 3.65 -5.50 -24.67
N PRO A 50 4.24 -6.28 -23.75
CA PRO A 50 4.06 -6.12 -22.32
C PRO A 50 5.04 -5.05 -21.78
N PRO A 51 4.60 -3.81 -21.52
CA PRO A 51 5.49 -2.78 -20.99
C PRO A 51 5.73 -2.96 -19.50
N GLU A 52 6.92 -2.57 -19.02
CA GLU A 52 7.21 -2.39 -17.60
C GLU A 52 6.45 -1.22 -16.97
N ILE A 53 6.04 -0.26 -17.79
CA ILE A 53 5.18 0.85 -17.41
C ILE A 53 4.30 1.23 -18.62
N SER A 54 3.01 1.31 -18.41
CA SER A 54 2.04 1.74 -19.43
C SER A 54 1.65 3.19 -19.20
N PHE A 55 1.41 3.91 -20.30
CA PHE A 55 1.04 5.32 -20.29
C PHE A 55 0.08 5.66 -21.40
N PHE A 56 -0.75 6.68 -21.17
CA PHE A 56 -1.78 7.09 -22.08
C PHE A 56 -1.24 7.96 -23.23
N GLY A 57 -1.86 7.84 -24.41
CA GLY A 57 -1.67 8.79 -25.53
C GLY A 57 -0.81 8.26 -26.68
N THR A 58 -0.35 7.01 -26.60
CA THR A 58 0.53 6.40 -27.61
C THR A 58 -0.09 5.20 -28.32
N GLY A 59 -1.41 4.99 -28.18
CA GLY A 59 -2.12 3.85 -28.74
C GLY A 59 -2.13 2.60 -27.84
N ASP A 60 -1.64 2.70 -26.62
CA ASP A 60 -1.89 1.73 -25.58
C ASP A 60 -3.19 2.06 -24.84
N TYR A 61 -4.15 1.14 -24.85
CA TYR A 61 -5.48 1.31 -24.25
C TYR A 61 -5.68 0.49 -22.98
N ARG A 62 -4.65 -0.15 -22.49
CA ARG A 62 -4.64 -0.84 -21.19
C ARG A 62 -4.71 0.18 -20.04
N GLU A 63 -5.02 -0.31 -18.83
CA GLU A 63 -4.95 0.52 -17.63
C GLU A 63 -3.56 1.14 -17.48
N PRO A 64 -3.41 2.49 -17.61
CA PRO A 64 -2.10 3.11 -17.54
C PRO A 64 -1.53 3.09 -16.12
N THR A 65 -0.23 2.85 -15.99
CA THR A 65 0.50 2.93 -14.72
C THR A 65 0.68 4.38 -14.25
N ILE A 66 0.79 5.30 -15.21
CA ILE A 66 0.90 6.74 -14.96
C ILE A 66 -0.10 7.53 -15.81
N MET A 67 -0.69 8.56 -15.20
CA MET A 67 -1.44 9.60 -15.91
C MET A 67 -0.94 10.96 -15.48
N VAL A 68 -0.56 11.79 -16.44
CA VAL A 68 0.00 13.12 -16.23
C VAL A 68 -0.87 14.15 -16.93
N GLU A 69 -1.00 15.32 -16.32
CA GLU A 69 -1.53 16.52 -16.97
C GLU A 69 -0.39 17.53 -17.04
N ASN A 70 0.07 17.81 -18.25
CA ASN A 70 1.13 18.76 -18.54
C ASN A 70 0.66 20.21 -18.36
N ALA A 71 1.59 21.15 -18.27
CA ALA A 71 1.27 22.58 -18.13
C ALA A 71 0.42 23.15 -19.28
N THR A 72 0.48 22.54 -20.45
CA THR A 72 -0.33 22.85 -21.65
C THR A 72 -1.76 22.30 -21.59
N GLY A 73 -2.07 21.48 -20.57
CA GLY A 73 -3.38 20.82 -20.41
C GLY A 73 -3.53 19.51 -21.16
N ASP A 74 -2.55 19.12 -21.98
CA ASP A 74 -2.51 17.80 -22.60
C ASP A 74 -2.11 16.72 -21.57
N ARG A 75 -2.33 15.43 -21.90
CA ARG A 75 -2.05 14.29 -21.04
C ARG A 75 -1.09 13.28 -21.69
N LEU A 76 -0.28 13.73 -22.62
CA LEU A 76 0.64 12.89 -23.34
C LEU A 76 1.95 12.74 -22.57
N VAL A 77 2.42 11.50 -22.48
CA VAL A 77 3.73 11.16 -21.94
C VAL A 77 4.27 9.95 -22.69
N GLU A 78 5.55 9.97 -23.01
CA GLU A 78 6.23 8.87 -23.69
C GLU A 78 7.55 8.55 -22.96
N LEU A 79 7.54 7.53 -22.11
CA LEU A 79 8.69 7.14 -21.30
C LEU A 79 9.59 6.16 -22.05
N LEU A 80 10.72 6.62 -22.52
CA LEU A 80 11.72 5.84 -23.23
C LEU A 80 12.91 5.50 -22.33
N TYR A 81 13.51 4.33 -22.55
CA TYR A 81 14.69 3.89 -21.82
C TYR A 81 15.84 4.89 -21.93
N ASP A 82 16.43 5.27 -20.79
CA ASP A 82 17.49 6.28 -20.65
C ASP A 82 18.73 5.75 -19.90
N GLY A 83 18.74 4.49 -19.50
CA GLY A 83 19.85 3.86 -18.80
C GLY A 83 19.43 2.99 -17.63
N TYR A 84 20.40 2.43 -16.93
CA TYR A 84 20.19 1.68 -15.71
C TYR A 84 21.38 1.82 -14.75
N GLU A 85 21.14 1.53 -13.49
CA GLU A 85 22.17 1.35 -12.46
C GLU A 85 21.87 0.17 -11.55
N ILE A 86 22.89 -0.39 -10.92
CA ILE A 86 22.76 -1.44 -9.91
C ILE A 86 23.30 -0.88 -8.60
N LEU A 87 22.46 -0.90 -7.57
CA LEU A 87 22.79 -0.43 -6.23
C LEU A 87 22.94 -1.64 -5.30
N GLN A 88 24.06 -1.70 -4.59
CA GLN A 88 24.34 -2.76 -3.62
C GLN A 88 23.43 -2.66 -2.39
N ASP A 89 23.05 -1.44 -2.03
CA ASP A 89 22.13 -1.16 -0.92
C ASP A 89 20.85 -0.51 -1.45
N LYS A 90 19.71 -1.00 -0.99
CA LYS A 90 18.41 -0.44 -1.33
C LYS A 90 18.23 0.95 -0.70
N PRO A 91 17.94 1.99 -1.49
CA PRO A 91 17.61 3.32 -0.95
C PRO A 91 16.32 3.29 -0.12
N LYS A 92 16.36 3.92 1.06
CA LYS A 92 15.17 4.07 1.92
C LYS A 92 14.14 4.97 1.28
N ILE A 93 12.87 4.64 1.49
CA ILE A 93 11.74 5.52 1.19
C ILE A 93 11.52 6.43 2.40
N SER A 94 11.33 7.72 2.16
CA SER A 94 11.07 8.67 3.25
C SER A 94 9.58 8.72 3.59
N GLY A 95 9.25 8.65 4.88
CA GLY A 95 7.90 8.89 5.40
C GLY A 95 6.90 7.74 5.26
N ILE A 96 7.24 6.65 4.56
CA ILE A 96 6.39 5.46 4.44
C ILE A 96 7.20 4.18 4.67
N PRO A 97 6.55 3.07 5.08
CA PRO A 97 7.23 1.80 5.29
C PRO A 97 7.84 1.25 4.00
N SER A 98 9.00 0.62 4.11
CA SER A 98 9.63 -0.12 3.02
C SER A 98 10.52 -1.22 3.56
N MET A 99 10.70 -2.28 2.79
CA MET A 99 11.64 -3.36 3.12
C MET A 99 13.08 -2.83 3.14
N THR A 100 13.93 -3.44 3.92
CA THR A 100 15.36 -3.10 4.07
C THR A 100 16.26 -4.18 3.47
N GLY A 101 17.47 -3.80 3.04
CA GLY A 101 18.41 -4.71 2.39
C GLY A 101 18.05 -5.01 0.94
N GLY A 102 18.73 -6.00 0.37
CA GLY A 102 18.55 -6.42 -1.02
C GLY A 102 19.37 -5.60 -2.04
N GLU A 103 19.72 -6.23 -3.15
CA GLU A 103 20.36 -5.59 -4.29
C GLU A 103 19.30 -4.99 -5.21
N THR A 104 19.53 -3.78 -5.70
CA THR A 104 18.52 -3.02 -6.44
C THR A 104 18.99 -2.68 -7.86
N LEU A 105 18.21 -3.08 -8.86
CA LEU A 105 18.28 -2.54 -10.21
C LEU A 105 17.38 -1.32 -10.30
N VAL A 106 17.87 -0.24 -10.88
CA VAL A 106 17.10 0.94 -11.26
C VAL A 106 17.10 1.09 -12.77
N LEU A 107 15.92 1.09 -13.39
CA LEU A 107 15.77 1.42 -14.81
C LEU A 107 15.33 2.87 -14.93
N HIS A 108 16.07 3.67 -15.67
CA HIS A 108 15.75 5.06 -15.94
C HIS A 108 14.96 5.18 -17.23
N LEU A 109 13.79 5.79 -17.15
CA LEU A 109 12.95 6.13 -18.28
C LEU A 109 12.74 7.64 -18.33
N ARG A 110 12.66 8.23 -19.54
CA ARG A 110 12.48 9.66 -19.69
C ARG A 110 11.62 10.00 -20.89
N ASP A 111 10.71 10.93 -20.70
CA ASP A 111 10.03 11.64 -21.78
C ASP A 111 10.94 12.77 -22.31
N ARG A 112 11.28 12.71 -23.59
CA ARG A 112 12.23 13.63 -24.21
C ARG A 112 11.67 15.04 -24.42
N ILE A 113 10.34 15.18 -24.43
CA ILE A 113 9.66 16.46 -24.68
C ILE A 113 9.42 17.17 -23.35
N THR A 114 8.74 16.53 -22.43
CA THR A 114 8.36 17.12 -21.13
C THR A 114 9.49 17.04 -20.09
N GLN A 115 10.50 16.19 -20.32
CA GLN A 115 11.57 15.85 -19.38
C GLN A 115 11.05 15.19 -18.10
N LEU A 116 9.82 14.67 -18.11
CA LEU A 116 9.35 13.80 -17.03
C LEU A 116 10.16 12.49 -17.05
N ALA A 117 10.64 12.07 -15.91
CA ALA A 117 11.36 10.81 -15.75
C ALA A 117 10.61 9.87 -14.82
N ALA A 118 10.80 8.56 -15.02
CA ALA A 118 10.37 7.50 -14.11
C ALA A 118 11.55 6.56 -13.86
N ASP A 119 12.00 6.52 -12.61
CA ASP A 119 13.01 5.58 -12.15
C ASP A 119 12.29 4.36 -11.56
N LEU A 120 12.42 3.21 -12.21
CA LEU A 120 11.79 1.94 -11.81
C LEU A 120 12.78 1.15 -10.96
N TYR A 121 12.46 0.96 -9.68
CA TYR A 121 13.29 0.22 -8.73
C TYR A 121 12.82 -1.23 -8.62
N TYR A 122 13.75 -2.16 -8.71
CA TYR A 122 13.57 -3.61 -8.56
C TYR A 122 14.57 -4.10 -7.53
N THR A 123 14.11 -4.43 -6.34
CA THR A 123 14.97 -4.98 -5.28
C THR A 123 14.72 -6.47 -5.12
N VAL A 124 15.74 -7.29 -5.23
CA VAL A 124 15.65 -8.75 -5.11
C VAL A 124 16.02 -9.21 -3.70
N TYR A 125 15.26 -10.20 -3.22
CA TYR A 125 15.45 -10.85 -1.91
C TYR A 125 15.52 -12.36 -2.11
N PRO A 126 16.72 -12.91 -2.42
CA PRO A 126 16.87 -14.32 -2.77
C PRO A 126 16.56 -15.27 -1.61
N ASP A 127 16.75 -14.82 -0.38
CA ASP A 127 16.53 -15.55 0.87
C ASP A 127 15.04 -15.85 1.13
N CYS A 128 14.13 -15.04 0.61
CA CYS A 128 12.68 -15.23 0.77
C CYS A 128 11.91 -15.25 -0.57
N SER A 129 12.61 -15.29 -1.69
CA SER A 129 12.03 -15.45 -3.05
C SER A 129 10.98 -14.39 -3.41
N VAL A 130 11.21 -13.13 -3.03
CA VAL A 130 10.37 -11.99 -3.39
C VAL A 130 11.15 -10.90 -4.10
N ILE A 131 10.42 -10.07 -4.84
CA ILE A 131 10.94 -8.83 -5.43
C ILE A 131 10.10 -7.67 -4.89
N ALA A 132 10.78 -6.61 -4.44
CA ALA A 132 10.12 -5.35 -4.12
C ALA A 132 10.24 -4.38 -5.31
N ARG A 133 9.15 -3.67 -5.61
CA ARG A 133 9.10 -2.68 -6.71
C ARG A 133 8.53 -1.36 -6.22
N ARG A 134 9.03 -0.26 -6.78
CA ARG A 134 8.50 1.10 -6.65
C ARG A 134 8.92 1.95 -7.83
N ILE A 135 8.28 3.09 -8.00
CA ILE A 135 8.62 4.06 -9.04
C ILE A 135 8.86 5.42 -8.39
N VAL A 136 9.89 6.13 -8.84
CA VAL A 136 10.12 7.54 -8.51
C VAL A 136 9.90 8.36 -9.76
N TYR A 137 8.84 9.18 -9.76
CA TYR A 137 8.56 10.13 -10.85
C TYR A 137 9.27 11.44 -10.57
N ARG A 138 10.02 11.97 -11.55
CA ARG A 138 10.78 13.21 -11.42
C ARG A 138 10.41 14.18 -12.53
N ASN A 139 10.21 15.43 -12.17
CA ASN A 139 9.99 16.49 -13.15
C ASN A 139 11.33 17.18 -13.47
N GLY A 140 11.99 16.75 -14.52
CA GLY A 140 13.20 17.40 -15.05
C GLY A 140 12.93 18.59 -15.97
N GLY A 141 11.66 18.91 -16.21
CA GLY A 141 11.24 20.04 -17.03
C GLY A 141 11.24 21.37 -16.28
N THR A 142 10.87 22.43 -16.97
CA THR A 142 10.82 23.81 -16.44
C THR A 142 9.43 24.23 -16.00
N THR A 143 8.42 23.43 -16.29
CA THR A 143 7.01 23.71 -15.97
C THR A 143 6.48 22.67 -14.99
N ARG A 144 5.41 23.03 -14.26
CA ARG A 144 4.73 22.10 -13.34
C ARG A 144 3.96 21.06 -14.15
N ALA A 145 4.02 19.80 -13.68
CA ALA A 145 3.16 18.72 -14.13
C ALA A 145 2.24 18.29 -12.98
N THR A 146 1.07 17.72 -13.28
CA THR A 146 0.19 17.15 -12.26
C THR A 146 0.06 15.65 -12.51
N LEU A 147 0.48 14.84 -11.56
CA LEU A 147 0.24 13.40 -11.57
C LEU A 147 -1.24 13.16 -11.22
N ARG A 148 -1.98 12.54 -12.11
CA ARG A 148 -3.39 12.12 -11.93
C ARG A 148 -3.50 10.65 -11.56
N ARG A 149 -2.42 9.89 -11.83
CA ARG A 149 -2.21 8.51 -11.42
C ARG A 149 -0.71 8.27 -11.30
N ALA A 150 -0.30 7.58 -10.23
CA ALA A 150 1.08 7.21 -9.99
C ALA A 150 1.12 5.83 -9.32
N TYR A 151 0.99 4.76 -10.11
CA TYR A 151 1.07 3.40 -9.60
C TYR A 151 2.52 2.99 -9.34
N SER A 152 2.68 2.02 -8.47
CA SER A 152 4.00 1.52 -8.03
C SER A 152 4.59 0.49 -8.97
N PHE A 153 3.76 -0.16 -9.81
CA PHE A 153 4.18 -1.26 -10.69
C PHE A 153 3.17 -1.55 -11.78
N ALA A 154 3.65 -2.23 -12.82
CA ALA A 154 2.88 -3.09 -13.71
C ALA A 154 3.61 -4.43 -13.84
N LEU A 155 2.88 -5.52 -13.98
CA LEU A 155 3.37 -6.89 -14.16
C LEU A 155 2.52 -7.56 -15.24
N ALA A 156 3.14 -7.92 -16.36
CA ALA A 156 2.47 -8.64 -17.42
C ALA A 156 2.67 -10.16 -17.25
N LEU A 157 1.59 -10.90 -17.32
CA LEU A 157 1.59 -12.36 -17.28
C LEU A 157 1.05 -12.92 -18.60
N PRO A 158 1.63 -14.03 -19.11
CA PRO A 158 1.16 -14.65 -20.33
C PRO A 158 -0.18 -15.36 -20.10
N GLY A 159 -1.14 -15.16 -21.03
CA GLY A 159 -2.44 -15.84 -20.94
C GLY A 159 -3.46 -15.10 -20.07
N GLN A 160 -4.66 -15.66 -19.98
CA GLN A 160 -5.81 -15.12 -19.25
C GLN A 160 -6.57 -16.21 -18.47
N ASP A 161 -6.15 -17.44 -18.55
CA ASP A 161 -6.83 -18.54 -17.86
C ASP A 161 -6.41 -18.62 -16.39
N TYR A 162 -6.63 -17.53 -15.70
CA TYR A 162 -6.31 -17.37 -14.28
C TYR A 162 -7.55 -17.15 -13.43
N ASP A 163 -7.39 -17.40 -12.14
CA ASP A 163 -8.25 -16.87 -11.09
C ASP A 163 -7.56 -15.74 -10.36
N VAL A 164 -8.34 -14.77 -9.94
CA VAL A 164 -7.91 -13.65 -9.11
C VAL A 164 -8.35 -13.90 -7.67
N MET A 165 -7.39 -13.89 -6.76
CA MET A 165 -7.60 -13.98 -5.32
C MET A 165 -7.54 -12.59 -4.69
N THR A 166 -8.54 -12.26 -3.89
CA THR A 166 -8.57 -11.03 -3.07
C THR A 166 -8.96 -11.36 -1.64
N LEU A 167 -8.64 -10.44 -0.71
CA LEU A 167 -8.99 -10.57 0.68
C LEU A 167 -10.04 -9.51 1.02
N PHE A 168 -11.21 -9.93 1.45
CA PHE A 168 -12.32 -9.06 1.80
C PHE A 168 -12.80 -9.32 3.22
N GLY A 169 -13.72 -8.50 3.72
CA GLY A 169 -14.32 -8.75 5.02
C GLY A 169 -15.03 -7.54 5.60
N GLY A 170 -14.99 -7.47 6.90
CA GLY A 170 -15.56 -6.42 7.72
C GLY A 170 -15.05 -6.55 9.13
N TRP A 171 -15.49 -5.69 10.03
CA TRP A 171 -15.16 -5.79 11.44
C TRP A 171 -15.52 -7.18 12.01
N ALA A 172 -14.57 -7.77 12.73
CA ALA A 172 -14.62 -9.12 13.32
C ALA A 172 -14.76 -10.29 12.30
N ARG A 173 -14.54 -10.05 11.02
CA ARG A 173 -14.48 -11.08 9.97
C ARG A 173 -13.60 -10.65 8.82
N GLU A 174 -12.41 -10.19 9.13
CA GLU A 174 -11.42 -9.71 8.18
C GLU A 174 -10.79 -10.85 7.38
N ARG A 175 -10.22 -10.50 6.23
CA ARG A 175 -9.35 -11.35 5.39
C ARG A 175 -9.98 -12.66 4.93
N GLN A 176 -11.28 -12.64 4.62
CA GLN A 176 -11.91 -13.76 3.95
C GLN A 176 -11.37 -13.85 2.51
N ILE A 177 -11.01 -15.06 2.08
CA ILE A 177 -10.52 -15.29 0.73
C ILE A 177 -11.68 -15.28 -0.24
N GLU A 178 -11.59 -14.46 -1.28
CA GLU A 178 -12.44 -14.51 -2.45
C GLU A 178 -11.61 -14.89 -3.67
N ARG A 179 -12.11 -15.84 -4.46
CA ARG A 179 -11.50 -16.31 -5.70
C ARG A 179 -12.49 -16.12 -6.86
N ARG A 180 -12.08 -15.40 -7.88
CA ARG A 180 -12.90 -15.08 -9.06
C ARG A 180 -12.14 -15.38 -10.33
N ALA A 181 -12.80 -16.00 -11.32
CA ALA A 181 -12.21 -16.19 -12.65
C ALA A 181 -11.91 -14.82 -13.28
N LEU A 182 -10.70 -14.68 -13.85
CA LEU A 182 -10.36 -13.51 -14.65
C LEU A 182 -11.13 -13.58 -15.98
N HIS A 183 -11.73 -12.47 -16.35
CA HIS A 183 -12.42 -12.25 -17.61
C HIS A 183 -11.83 -11.04 -18.33
N HIS A 184 -12.25 -10.78 -19.58
CA HIS A 184 -11.89 -9.53 -20.25
C HIS A 184 -12.35 -8.30 -19.44
N GLY A 185 -11.48 -7.31 -19.36
CA GLY A 185 -11.67 -6.13 -18.54
C GLY A 185 -10.95 -6.20 -17.20
N VAL A 186 -11.37 -5.41 -16.22
CA VAL A 186 -10.63 -5.18 -14.99
C VAL A 186 -11.34 -5.74 -13.78
N ILE A 187 -10.64 -6.57 -12.99
CA ILE A 187 -10.98 -6.87 -11.60
C ILE A 187 -10.14 -5.95 -10.71
N SER A 188 -10.79 -5.24 -9.79
CA SER A 188 -10.15 -4.28 -8.89
C SER A 188 -10.43 -4.62 -7.44
N VAL A 189 -9.42 -4.41 -6.59
CA VAL A 189 -9.54 -4.32 -5.14
C VAL A 189 -8.99 -2.98 -4.69
N ASP A 190 -9.78 -2.20 -3.93
CA ASP A 190 -9.39 -0.84 -3.61
C ASP A 190 -10.00 -0.33 -2.30
N SER A 191 -9.38 0.71 -1.75
CA SER A 191 -9.95 1.52 -0.68
C SER A 191 -9.85 3.00 -1.01
N LYS A 192 -10.94 3.73 -0.76
CA LYS A 192 -11.04 5.20 -0.87
C LYS A 192 -11.27 5.84 0.51
N ARG A 193 -10.94 5.12 1.58
CA ARG A 193 -11.28 5.47 2.97
C ARG A 193 -10.15 6.17 3.73
N THR A 194 -9.08 6.58 3.04
CA THR A 194 -7.82 7.06 3.65
C THR A 194 -7.09 6.02 4.50
N THR A 195 -7.63 4.81 4.61
CA THR A 195 -7.02 3.63 5.20
C THR A 195 -7.18 2.44 4.27
N SER A 196 -6.33 1.41 4.42
CA SER A 196 -6.49 0.15 3.68
C SER A 196 -7.70 -0.68 4.12
N SER A 197 -8.31 -0.37 5.26
CA SER A 197 -9.54 -0.89 5.85
C SER A 197 -9.61 -2.41 6.08
N SER A 198 -10.53 -2.81 6.98
CA SER A 198 -10.86 -4.23 7.22
C SER A 198 -11.72 -4.85 6.11
N ALA A 199 -12.35 -4.01 5.25
CA ALA A 199 -13.22 -4.48 4.20
C ALA A 199 -12.47 -5.08 3.01
N LEU A 200 -11.35 -4.44 2.60
CA LEU A 200 -10.50 -4.85 1.49
C LEU A 200 -9.04 -4.63 1.86
N ASN A 201 -8.21 -5.63 1.64
CA ASN A 201 -6.78 -5.56 1.95
C ASN A 201 -5.95 -5.20 0.71
N PRO A 202 -4.79 -4.55 0.86
CA PRO A 202 -3.91 -4.17 -0.24
C PRO A 202 -3.12 -5.38 -0.78
N PHE A 203 -3.86 -6.41 -1.20
CA PHE A 203 -3.35 -7.68 -1.70
C PHE A 203 -4.17 -8.16 -2.90
N ILE A 204 -3.50 -8.70 -3.91
CA ILE A 204 -4.09 -9.41 -5.04
C ILE A 204 -3.21 -10.61 -5.40
N GLY A 205 -3.81 -11.76 -5.66
CA GLY A 205 -3.13 -12.96 -6.17
C GLY A 205 -3.67 -13.33 -7.54
N ILE A 206 -2.80 -13.66 -8.47
CA ILE A 206 -3.14 -14.23 -9.76
C ILE A 206 -2.70 -15.70 -9.75
N MET A 207 -3.58 -16.63 -10.01
CA MET A 207 -3.27 -18.05 -9.86
C MET A 207 -3.85 -18.89 -10.99
N SER A 208 -3.20 -20.00 -11.29
CA SER A 208 -3.72 -21.02 -12.19
C SER A 208 -5.02 -21.60 -11.65
N LYS A 209 -5.88 -22.12 -12.53
CA LYS A 209 -7.19 -22.68 -12.15
C LYS A 209 -7.09 -23.84 -11.16
N GLU A 210 -6.05 -24.65 -11.28
CA GLU A 210 -5.80 -25.82 -10.43
C GLU A 210 -5.11 -25.48 -9.10
N THR A 211 -4.73 -24.21 -8.86
CA THR A 211 -4.00 -23.83 -7.66
C THR A 211 -4.84 -24.08 -6.41
N THR A 212 -4.20 -24.74 -5.45
CA THR A 212 -4.73 -25.06 -4.11
C THR A 212 -3.83 -24.44 -3.03
N GLU A 213 -4.05 -24.81 -1.77
CA GLU A 213 -3.18 -24.37 -0.66
C GLU A 213 -1.72 -24.82 -0.85
N ASN A 214 -1.49 -26.03 -1.37
CA ASN A 214 -0.17 -26.67 -1.39
C ASN A 214 0.33 -27.04 -2.81
N TYR A 215 -0.34 -26.59 -3.86
CA TYR A 215 -0.02 -26.93 -5.25
C TYR A 215 -0.50 -25.84 -6.21
N GLY A 216 0.25 -25.67 -7.31
CA GLY A 216 -0.10 -24.79 -8.42
C GLY A 216 0.57 -23.43 -8.35
N GLU A 217 0.55 -22.72 -9.45
CA GLU A 217 1.23 -21.44 -9.61
C GLU A 217 0.39 -20.28 -9.09
N ILE A 218 1.04 -19.38 -8.37
CA ILE A 218 0.44 -18.12 -7.92
C ILE A 218 1.48 -16.99 -7.90
N TRP A 219 1.08 -15.82 -8.40
CA TRP A 219 1.75 -14.55 -8.27
C TRP A 219 0.99 -13.71 -7.25
N GLY A 220 1.57 -13.53 -6.08
CA GLY A 220 1.02 -12.69 -5.03
C GLY A 220 1.61 -11.29 -5.09
N VAL A 221 0.78 -10.27 -4.90
CA VAL A 221 1.17 -8.86 -4.88
C VAL A 221 0.62 -8.21 -3.62
N SER A 222 1.50 -7.65 -2.79
CA SER A 222 1.15 -6.96 -1.55
C SER A 222 1.71 -5.55 -1.57
N LEU A 223 0.85 -4.53 -1.45
CA LEU A 223 1.27 -3.14 -1.36
C LEU A 223 1.61 -2.78 0.08
N VAL A 224 2.81 -2.27 0.32
CA VAL A 224 3.30 -1.83 1.63
C VAL A 224 2.83 -0.39 1.89
N TYR A 225 1.54 -0.25 2.13
CA TYR A 225 0.89 1.05 2.29
C TYR A 225 -0.40 0.92 3.09
N SER A 226 -0.64 1.81 4.03
CA SER A 226 -1.78 1.75 4.95
C SER A 226 -2.91 2.72 4.61
N SER A 227 -2.77 3.53 3.56
CA SER A 227 -3.78 4.51 3.14
C SER A 227 -4.63 4.00 1.96
N SER A 228 -5.28 4.92 1.24
CA SER A 228 -6.10 4.61 0.07
C SER A 228 -5.28 3.98 -1.05
N PHE A 229 -5.69 2.83 -1.53
CA PHE A 229 -4.95 2.03 -2.51
C PHE A 229 -5.87 1.49 -3.60
N VAL A 230 -5.26 1.04 -4.68
CA VAL A 230 -5.90 0.24 -5.72
C VAL A 230 -4.93 -0.79 -6.28
N LEU A 231 -5.38 -2.03 -6.43
CA LEU A 231 -4.71 -3.09 -7.18
C LEU A 231 -5.70 -3.63 -8.21
N LYS A 232 -5.21 -3.89 -9.42
CA LYS A 232 -6.02 -4.28 -10.57
C LYS A 232 -5.41 -5.49 -11.27
N ALA A 233 -6.27 -6.37 -11.78
CA ALA A 233 -5.91 -7.38 -12.77
C ALA A 233 -6.77 -7.17 -14.01
N GLU A 234 -6.14 -6.94 -15.14
CA GLU A 234 -6.78 -6.67 -16.43
C GLU A 234 -6.55 -7.83 -17.39
N GLY A 235 -7.63 -8.43 -17.89
CA GLY A 235 -7.60 -9.34 -19.02
C GLY A 235 -7.58 -8.55 -20.32
N VAL A 236 -6.42 -8.50 -20.98
CA VAL A 236 -6.17 -7.65 -22.15
C VAL A 236 -6.62 -8.34 -23.44
N SER A 237 -7.05 -7.58 -24.45
CA SER A 237 -7.58 -8.11 -25.71
C SER A 237 -6.58 -8.94 -26.52
N ASP A 238 -5.29 -8.82 -26.26
CA ASP A 238 -4.23 -9.63 -26.90
C ASP A 238 -4.06 -11.04 -26.28
N GLY A 239 -4.85 -11.35 -25.25
CA GLY A 239 -4.79 -12.62 -24.53
C GLY A 239 -3.77 -12.66 -23.40
N SER A 240 -3.23 -11.53 -22.98
CA SER A 240 -2.37 -11.41 -21.80
C SER A 240 -3.14 -10.89 -20.57
N THR A 241 -2.49 -10.95 -19.41
CA THR A 241 -2.98 -10.38 -18.16
C THR A 241 -2.00 -9.30 -17.68
N VAL A 242 -2.50 -8.14 -17.27
CA VAL A 242 -1.69 -7.10 -16.65
C VAL A 242 -2.17 -6.85 -15.23
N VAL A 243 -1.25 -6.93 -14.28
CA VAL A 243 -1.49 -6.59 -12.86
C VAL A 243 -0.80 -5.27 -12.58
N SER A 244 -1.53 -4.31 -12.03
CA SER A 244 -0.98 -3.00 -11.74
C SER A 244 -1.62 -2.39 -10.49
N GLY A 245 -1.02 -1.36 -9.93
CA GLY A 245 -1.62 -0.64 -8.81
C GLY A 245 -0.63 0.17 -7.97
N GLY A 246 -1.16 0.74 -6.91
CA GLY A 246 -0.45 1.62 -6.01
C GLY A 246 -1.41 2.49 -5.21
N ILE A 247 -1.08 3.78 -5.06
CA ILE A 247 -1.96 4.76 -4.45
C ILE A 247 -3.26 4.85 -5.26
N GLN A 248 -4.41 4.93 -4.56
CA GLN A 248 -5.72 5.13 -5.18
C GLN A 248 -5.73 6.40 -6.03
N ASP A 249 -6.15 6.27 -7.29
CA ASP A 249 -6.20 7.38 -8.26
C ASP A 249 -7.53 8.15 -8.27
N PHE A 250 -8.52 7.71 -7.49
CA PHE A 250 -9.76 8.45 -7.32
C PHE A 250 -9.48 9.80 -6.64
N ASP A 251 -9.78 10.89 -7.35
CA ASP A 251 -9.54 12.28 -6.93
C ASP A 251 -8.07 12.60 -6.60
N PHE A 252 -7.13 11.83 -7.13
CA PHE A 252 -5.70 12.05 -6.94
C PHE A 252 -5.19 13.13 -7.90
N ALA A 253 -4.48 14.12 -7.34
CA ALA A 253 -3.87 15.21 -8.09
C ALA A 253 -2.62 15.73 -7.35
N TRP A 254 -1.46 15.14 -7.65
CA TRP A 254 -0.21 15.58 -7.06
C TRP A 254 0.53 16.56 -7.96
N GLN A 255 0.76 17.77 -7.48
CA GLN A 255 1.46 18.81 -8.21
C GLN A 255 2.97 18.62 -8.12
N LEU A 256 3.60 18.22 -9.22
CA LEU A 256 5.02 17.99 -9.31
C LEU A 256 5.71 19.24 -9.90
N ALA A 257 6.30 20.05 -9.03
CA ALA A 257 7.06 21.24 -9.41
C ALA A 257 8.32 20.88 -10.21
N PRO A 258 8.92 21.81 -10.97
CA PRO A 258 10.23 21.61 -11.57
C PRO A 258 11.26 21.14 -10.55
N ASN A 259 12.07 20.15 -10.91
CA ASN A 259 13.07 19.47 -10.07
C ASN A 259 12.53 18.72 -8.85
N ALA A 260 11.20 18.62 -8.68
CA ALA A 260 10.60 17.81 -7.64
C ALA A 260 10.48 16.34 -8.04
N ALA A 261 10.35 15.48 -7.03
CA ALA A 261 10.10 14.05 -7.20
C ALA A 261 8.86 13.63 -6.40
N PHE A 262 8.21 12.58 -6.89
CA PHE A 262 7.15 11.85 -6.21
C PHE A 262 7.54 10.38 -6.13
N GLU A 263 7.61 9.85 -4.94
CA GLU A 263 7.98 8.46 -4.66
C GLU A 263 6.74 7.65 -4.32
N THR A 264 6.52 6.54 -5.05
CA THR A 264 5.38 5.67 -4.81
C THR A 264 5.63 4.72 -3.63
N PRO A 265 4.58 4.24 -2.95
CA PRO A 265 4.72 3.14 -2.01
C PRO A 265 5.33 1.91 -2.67
N GLU A 266 6.02 1.11 -1.87
CA GLU A 266 6.61 -0.14 -2.31
C GLU A 266 5.56 -1.24 -2.45
N VAL A 267 5.69 -2.07 -3.46
CA VAL A 267 4.95 -3.30 -3.64
C VAL A 267 5.90 -4.48 -3.55
N VAL A 268 5.49 -5.54 -2.84
CA VAL A 268 6.23 -6.79 -2.75
C VAL A 268 5.51 -7.84 -3.58
N ILE A 269 6.24 -8.52 -4.44
CA ILE A 269 5.72 -9.51 -5.37
C ILE A 269 6.40 -10.85 -5.07
N ALA A 270 5.60 -11.89 -4.85
CA ALA A 270 6.05 -13.26 -4.65
C ALA A 270 5.52 -14.16 -5.76
N TYR A 271 6.32 -15.15 -6.17
CA TYR A 271 5.90 -16.25 -7.01
C TYR A 271 6.03 -17.56 -6.25
N SER A 272 5.09 -18.48 -6.42
CA SER A 272 5.14 -19.82 -5.85
C SER A 272 4.50 -20.83 -6.79
N GLU A 273 5.10 -22.01 -6.91
CA GLU A 273 4.51 -23.21 -7.52
C GLU A 273 3.99 -24.21 -6.47
N GLU A 274 4.17 -23.87 -5.18
CA GLU A 274 3.67 -24.62 -4.03
C GLU A 274 2.33 -24.08 -3.51
N GLY A 275 1.54 -23.48 -4.37
CA GLY A 275 0.22 -22.95 -4.04
C GLY A 275 0.22 -21.72 -3.15
N ILE A 276 -0.97 -21.42 -2.59
CA ILE A 276 -1.23 -20.24 -1.75
C ILE A 276 -0.35 -20.25 -0.51
N GLY A 277 -0.15 -21.42 0.12
CA GLY A 277 0.68 -21.57 1.31
C GLY A 277 2.15 -21.24 1.05
N GLY A 278 2.71 -21.67 -0.11
CA GLY A 278 4.07 -21.33 -0.51
C GLY A 278 4.26 -19.82 -0.67
N MET A 279 3.36 -19.17 -1.40
CA MET A 279 3.36 -17.70 -1.54
C MET A 279 3.22 -17.00 -0.18
N SER A 280 2.31 -17.44 0.67
CA SER A 280 2.07 -16.87 1.99
C SER A 280 3.33 -16.94 2.87
N ARG A 281 4.03 -18.07 2.88
CA ARG A 281 5.30 -18.23 3.61
C ARG A 281 6.37 -17.28 3.10
N ALA A 282 6.51 -17.12 1.78
CA ALA A 282 7.45 -16.18 1.18
C ALA A 282 7.21 -14.74 1.68
N PHE A 283 5.95 -14.29 1.73
CA PHE A 283 5.62 -12.98 2.32
C PHE A 283 5.91 -12.91 3.82
N HIS A 284 5.61 -13.97 4.59
CA HIS A 284 5.88 -13.98 6.03
C HIS A 284 7.37 -13.85 6.32
N ASP A 285 8.21 -14.57 5.58
CA ASP A 285 9.66 -14.49 5.72
C ASP A 285 10.16 -13.10 5.33
N ALA A 286 9.75 -12.59 4.17
CA ALA A 286 10.11 -11.26 3.69
C ALA A 286 9.72 -10.15 4.68
N PHE A 287 8.50 -10.18 5.19
CA PHE A 287 8.02 -9.13 6.11
C PHE A 287 8.68 -9.24 7.49
N ARG A 288 8.92 -10.44 8.00
CA ARG A 288 9.61 -10.64 9.27
C ARG A 288 11.06 -10.17 9.20
N ASP A 289 11.77 -10.53 8.13
CA ASP A 289 13.22 -10.37 8.09
C ASP A 289 13.65 -9.02 7.48
N HIS A 290 12.79 -8.40 6.64
CA HIS A 290 13.13 -7.18 5.91
C HIS A 290 12.19 -5.98 6.15
N LEU A 291 10.97 -6.16 6.67
CA LEU A 291 10.02 -5.07 6.87
C LEU A 291 9.79 -4.72 8.35
N ILE A 292 9.58 -5.74 9.18
CA ILE A 292 9.33 -5.53 10.61
C ILE A 292 10.61 -5.00 11.27
N ASN A 293 10.46 -4.06 12.22
CA ASN A 293 11.59 -3.60 13.01
C ASN A 293 12.29 -4.81 13.68
N HIS A 294 13.59 -4.98 13.44
CA HIS A 294 14.40 -6.11 13.90
C HIS A 294 14.30 -6.38 15.41
N ARG A 295 14.07 -5.34 16.22
CA ARG A 295 13.84 -5.49 17.66
C ARG A 295 12.67 -6.43 17.96
N PHE A 296 11.67 -6.48 17.09
CA PHE A 296 10.42 -7.24 17.30
C PHE A 296 10.27 -8.44 16.35
N ALA A 297 11.15 -8.58 15.35
CA ALA A 297 11.01 -9.58 14.27
C ALA A 297 10.96 -11.03 14.84
N HIS A 298 11.83 -11.34 15.79
CA HIS A 298 11.95 -12.67 16.40
C HIS A 298 11.51 -12.71 17.87
N THR A 299 10.85 -11.65 18.35
CA THR A 299 10.33 -11.60 19.72
C THR A 299 8.88 -12.05 19.74
N PRO A 300 8.49 -13.00 20.61
CA PRO A 300 7.10 -13.38 20.78
C PRO A 300 6.23 -12.16 21.10
N ARG A 301 5.04 -12.10 20.54
CA ARG A 301 4.09 -11.04 20.87
C ARG A 301 3.62 -11.18 22.29
N PRO A 302 3.43 -10.05 23.03
CA PRO A 302 2.96 -10.13 24.40
C PRO A 302 1.56 -10.74 24.48
N LEU A 303 1.32 -11.49 25.54
CA LEU A 303 -0.03 -11.87 25.93
C LEU A 303 -0.62 -10.71 26.73
N LEU A 304 -1.56 -9.99 26.14
CA LEU A 304 -2.12 -8.79 26.76
C LEU A 304 -3.58 -9.01 27.22
N ILE A 305 -3.95 -8.28 28.25
CA ILE A 305 -5.33 -7.99 28.62
C ILE A 305 -5.59 -6.49 28.46
N ASN A 306 -6.75 -6.16 27.93
CA ASN A 306 -7.25 -4.80 27.78
C ASN A 306 -8.51 -4.67 28.63
N ASN A 307 -8.72 -3.54 29.31
CA ASN A 307 -9.87 -3.37 30.21
C ASN A 307 -11.17 -3.07 29.49
N TRP A 308 -11.17 -2.71 28.18
CA TRP A 308 -12.33 -2.13 27.50
C TRP A 308 -13.61 -2.93 27.67
N GLU A 309 -13.62 -4.18 27.26
CA GLU A 309 -14.83 -5.03 27.33
C GLU A 309 -15.27 -5.33 28.78
N GLY A 310 -14.37 -5.21 29.75
CA GLY A 310 -14.67 -5.43 31.17
C GLY A 310 -15.22 -4.20 31.89
N THR A 311 -14.95 -2.99 31.38
CA THR A 311 -15.28 -1.77 32.12
C THR A 311 -15.92 -0.68 31.30
N TYR A 312 -15.66 -0.63 29.98
CA TYR A 312 -15.92 0.54 29.15
C TYR A 312 -15.38 1.81 29.83
N PHE A 313 -16.18 2.88 29.91
CA PHE A 313 -15.79 4.12 30.56
C PHE A 313 -15.92 4.10 32.11
N ASN A 314 -16.46 3.03 32.69
CA ASN A 314 -16.72 2.92 34.13
C ASN A 314 -15.58 2.25 34.87
N PHE A 315 -14.49 2.97 35.11
CA PHE A 315 -13.33 2.50 35.86
C PHE A 315 -12.70 3.63 36.70
N ASP A 316 -11.93 3.21 37.68
CA ASP A 316 -11.00 3.99 38.49
C ASP A 316 -9.70 3.19 38.69
N ASN A 317 -8.73 3.75 39.41
CA ASN A 317 -7.46 3.08 39.68
C ASN A 317 -7.64 1.69 40.32
N GLN A 318 -8.54 1.59 41.33
CA GLN A 318 -8.72 0.34 42.06
C GLN A 318 -9.26 -0.77 41.17
N LYS A 319 -10.27 -0.47 40.37
CA LYS A 319 -10.86 -1.44 39.44
C LYS A 319 -9.86 -1.94 38.39
N LEU A 320 -8.97 -1.07 37.92
CA LEU A 320 -7.91 -1.47 36.98
C LEU A 320 -6.86 -2.35 37.69
N MET A 321 -6.47 -2.03 38.92
CA MET A 321 -5.55 -2.86 39.73
C MET A 321 -6.15 -4.22 40.04
N ASP A 322 -7.46 -4.30 40.31
CA ASP A 322 -8.17 -5.58 40.56
C ASP A 322 -8.13 -6.49 39.33
N ILE A 323 -8.24 -5.93 38.10
CA ILE A 323 -8.08 -6.69 36.84
C ILE A 323 -6.65 -7.23 36.73
N VAL A 324 -5.65 -6.41 37.02
CA VAL A 324 -4.24 -6.82 36.99
C VAL A 324 -3.97 -7.95 37.97
N ASP A 325 -4.50 -7.85 39.20
CA ASP A 325 -4.37 -8.88 40.23
C ASP A 325 -5.05 -10.19 39.83
N ALA A 326 -6.22 -10.10 39.20
CA ALA A 326 -6.99 -11.28 38.77
C ALA A 326 -6.30 -12.10 37.68
N VAL A 327 -5.45 -11.48 36.87
CA VAL A 327 -4.74 -12.15 35.76
C VAL A 327 -3.31 -12.54 36.11
N GLN A 328 -2.84 -12.20 37.31
CA GLN A 328 -1.50 -12.56 37.74
C GLN A 328 -1.31 -14.08 37.73
N GLY A 329 -0.19 -14.55 37.14
CA GLY A 329 0.16 -15.99 37.06
C GLY A 329 -0.58 -16.77 35.95
N THR A 330 -1.42 -16.14 35.14
CA THR A 330 -2.10 -16.79 34.01
C THR A 330 -1.24 -16.85 32.73
N GLY A 331 -0.08 -16.19 32.72
CA GLY A 331 0.78 -16.03 31.54
C GLY A 331 0.59 -14.71 30.80
N ILE A 332 -0.42 -13.92 31.15
CA ILE A 332 -0.59 -12.55 30.65
C ILE A 332 0.54 -11.68 31.18
N ASP A 333 1.27 -11.01 30.29
CA ASP A 333 2.46 -10.23 30.62
C ASP A 333 2.29 -8.72 30.36
N THR A 334 1.15 -8.30 29.83
CA THR A 334 0.91 -6.90 29.47
C THR A 334 -0.53 -6.50 29.82
N PHE A 335 -0.70 -5.40 30.55
CA PHE A 335 -1.98 -4.74 30.77
C PHE A 335 -2.08 -3.49 29.89
N VAL A 336 -3.18 -3.33 29.17
CA VAL A 336 -3.45 -2.15 28.34
C VAL A 336 -4.67 -1.40 28.87
N LEU A 337 -4.45 -0.15 29.27
CA LEU A 337 -5.53 0.78 29.61
C LEU A 337 -6.08 1.38 28.31
N ASP A 338 -7.34 1.10 28.04
CA ASP A 338 -8.08 1.55 26.87
C ASP A 338 -8.70 2.96 27.07
N ASP A 339 -9.66 3.30 26.24
CA ASP A 339 -10.34 4.61 26.17
C ASP A 339 -10.92 5.07 27.51
N GLY A 340 -10.96 6.39 27.73
CA GLY A 340 -11.62 6.98 28.88
C GLY A 340 -10.73 7.42 30.03
N TRP A 341 -9.40 7.37 29.91
CA TRP A 341 -8.45 7.79 30.94
C TRP A 341 -8.15 9.31 30.94
N PHE A 342 -8.55 10.04 29.89
CA PHE A 342 -8.15 11.41 29.62
C PHE A 342 -9.32 12.39 29.55
N GLY A 343 -9.06 13.66 29.71
CA GLY A 343 -9.99 14.79 29.55
C GLY A 343 -11.35 14.56 30.22
N ASN A 344 -12.41 14.93 29.55
CA ASN A 344 -13.79 14.62 29.94
C ASN A 344 -14.34 13.40 29.18
N ARG A 345 -13.50 12.43 28.88
CA ARG A 345 -13.82 11.23 28.10
C ARG A 345 -14.59 10.20 28.94
N ASN A 346 -15.89 10.44 29.15
CA ASN A 346 -16.80 9.54 29.85
C ASN A 346 -17.83 8.87 28.92
N SER A 347 -17.73 9.15 27.65
CA SER A 347 -18.52 8.56 26.56
C SER A 347 -17.77 8.68 25.25
N ASP A 348 -18.24 8.00 24.21
CA ASP A 348 -17.70 8.07 22.85
C ASP A 348 -17.92 9.40 22.13
N ARG A 349 -18.60 10.38 22.80
CA ARG A 349 -19.00 11.67 22.21
C ARG A 349 -18.12 12.85 22.67
N THR A 350 -17.26 12.66 23.65
CA THR A 350 -16.53 13.75 24.32
C THR A 350 -15.05 13.45 24.40
N GLY A 351 -14.23 14.51 24.52
CA GLY A 351 -12.86 14.48 25.03
C GLY A 351 -11.77 14.00 24.09
N LEU A 352 -12.06 13.48 22.88
CA LEU A 352 -10.99 13.14 21.92
C LEU A 352 -10.24 14.41 21.52
N GLY A 353 -8.92 14.33 21.60
CA GLY A 353 -8.00 15.44 21.43
C GLY A 353 -7.40 15.97 22.74
N ASP A 354 -8.07 15.73 23.89
CA ASP A 354 -7.64 16.21 25.20
C ASP A 354 -6.81 15.16 25.94
N TRP A 355 -5.60 14.88 25.47
CA TRP A 355 -4.72 13.82 26.00
C TRP A 355 -4.09 14.19 27.35
N VAL A 356 -4.91 14.69 28.28
CA VAL A 356 -4.55 15.02 29.64
C VAL A 356 -5.29 14.09 30.60
N VAL A 357 -4.57 13.50 31.56
CA VAL A 357 -5.16 12.50 32.48
C VAL A 357 -6.36 13.10 33.23
N ASN A 358 -7.46 12.33 33.28
CA ASN A 358 -8.63 12.66 34.07
C ASN A 358 -8.39 12.30 35.55
N GLU A 359 -7.87 13.23 36.33
CA GLU A 359 -7.54 12.99 37.74
C GLU A 359 -8.76 12.73 38.64
N LYS A 360 -9.98 13.08 38.20
CA LYS A 360 -11.20 12.75 38.94
C LYS A 360 -11.52 11.24 38.88
N LYS A 361 -11.11 10.60 37.79
CA LYS A 361 -11.26 9.16 37.56
C LYS A 361 -10.00 8.39 37.98
N MET A 362 -8.84 8.96 37.70
CA MET A 362 -7.52 8.41 37.93
C MET A 362 -6.84 9.21 39.02
N GLU A 363 -7.20 8.99 40.29
CA GLU A 363 -6.62 9.71 41.43
C GLU A 363 -5.09 9.51 41.50
N GLY A 364 -4.34 10.62 41.51
CA GLY A 364 -2.87 10.61 41.42
C GLY A 364 -2.34 10.31 40.03
N GLY A 365 -3.16 10.42 39.00
CA GLY A 365 -2.81 10.21 37.60
C GLY A 365 -2.70 8.73 37.21
N LEU A 366 -1.91 8.45 36.17
CA LEU A 366 -1.66 7.08 35.68
C LEU A 366 -0.63 6.34 36.55
N ARG A 367 0.18 7.06 37.32
CA ARG A 367 1.33 6.51 38.04
C ARG A 367 0.96 5.36 39.00
N PRO A 368 -0.10 5.45 39.81
CA PRO A 368 -0.48 4.36 40.71
C PRO A 368 -0.74 3.03 39.99
N VAL A 369 -1.45 3.08 38.86
CA VAL A 369 -1.75 1.88 38.05
C VAL A 369 -0.51 1.36 37.38
N ILE A 370 0.34 2.24 36.81
CA ILE A 370 1.60 1.84 36.15
C ILE A 370 2.51 1.13 37.15
N ASP A 371 2.70 1.71 38.34
CA ASP A 371 3.57 1.13 39.36
C ASP A 371 3.02 -0.21 39.86
N HIS A 372 1.70 -0.36 40.01
CA HIS A 372 1.07 -1.63 40.37
C HIS A 372 1.30 -2.72 39.30
N VAL A 373 1.09 -2.39 38.02
CA VAL A 373 1.34 -3.29 36.88
C VAL A 373 2.80 -3.75 36.86
N HIS A 374 3.72 -2.80 37.01
CA HIS A 374 5.16 -3.10 37.04
C HIS A 374 5.57 -3.96 38.26
N ALA A 375 4.96 -3.70 39.44
CA ALA A 375 5.22 -4.51 40.64
C ALA A 375 4.78 -5.98 40.48
N LYS A 376 3.85 -6.28 39.56
CA LYS A 376 3.45 -7.64 39.18
C LYS A 376 4.35 -8.25 38.10
N GLY A 377 5.41 -7.56 37.65
CA GLY A 377 6.29 -7.98 36.56
C GLY A 377 5.68 -7.86 35.17
N MET A 378 4.57 -7.15 35.02
CA MET A 378 3.86 -6.95 33.79
C MET A 378 4.27 -5.63 33.12
N LYS A 379 4.03 -5.52 31.81
CA LYS A 379 4.18 -4.29 31.03
C LYS A 379 2.87 -3.50 31.03
N PHE A 380 2.98 -2.17 30.96
CA PHE A 380 1.84 -1.27 30.82
C PHE A 380 1.75 -0.72 29.41
N GLY A 381 0.56 -0.74 28.82
CA GLY A 381 0.21 -0.11 27.55
C GLY A 381 -0.90 0.91 27.73
N LEU A 382 -0.98 1.87 26.82
CA LEU A 382 -1.96 2.94 26.85
C LEU A 382 -2.55 3.13 25.44
N TRP A 383 -3.87 3.25 25.38
CA TRP A 383 -4.57 3.48 24.12
C TRP A 383 -4.62 4.97 23.76
N PHE A 384 -4.46 5.26 22.46
CA PHE A 384 -4.62 6.58 21.86
C PHE A 384 -5.34 6.46 20.51
N GLU A 385 -6.18 7.45 20.20
CA GLU A 385 -6.83 7.66 18.89
C GLU A 385 -6.50 9.07 18.38
N PRO A 386 -5.24 9.34 17.97
CA PRO A 386 -4.76 10.69 17.71
C PRO A 386 -5.29 11.31 16.42
N GLU A 387 -5.87 10.51 15.55
CA GLU A 387 -6.42 10.93 14.24
C GLU A 387 -7.82 11.56 14.35
N MET A 388 -8.45 11.51 15.53
CA MET A 388 -9.82 11.94 15.70
C MET A 388 -9.94 13.04 16.77
N ILE A 389 -10.96 13.89 16.65
CA ILE A 389 -11.29 14.95 17.58
C ILE A 389 -12.78 14.99 17.85
N SER A 390 -13.17 15.21 19.12
CA SER A 390 -14.58 15.44 19.49
C SER A 390 -14.88 16.94 19.45
N GLU A 391 -16.07 17.32 18.97
CA GLU A 391 -16.54 18.72 19.09
C GLU A 391 -16.64 19.17 20.55
N ASP A 392 -16.98 18.23 21.45
CA ASP A 392 -16.91 18.43 22.90
C ASP A 392 -15.52 18.04 23.43
N SER A 393 -14.50 18.79 23.04
CA SER A 393 -13.15 18.73 23.59
C SER A 393 -12.60 20.15 23.76
N ASP A 394 -11.61 20.31 24.63
CA ASP A 394 -10.93 21.60 24.82
C ASP A 394 -10.09 21.94 23.59
N LEU A 395 -9.50 20.93 22.95
CA LEU A 395 -8.76 21.11 21.69
C LEU A 395 -9.67 21.68 20.59
N TYR A 396 -10.87 21.12 20.39
CA TYR A 396 -11.78 21.64 19.36
C TYR A 396 -12.30 23.04 19.70
N ARG A 397 -12.62 23.32 20.95
CA ARG A 397 -13.04 24.67 21.39
C ARG A 397 -11.96 25.73 21.14
N THR A 398 -10.70 25.35 21.27
CA THR A 398 -9.56 26.25 21.06
C THR A 398 -9.15 26.33 19.59
N HIS A 399 -9.20 25.23 18.89
CA HIS A 399 -8.75 25.06 17.51
C HIS A 399 -9.74 24.27 16.64
N PRO A 400 -10.93 24.85 16.37
CA PRO A 400 -11.92 24.17 15.53
C PRO A 400 -11.41 23.98 14.08
N ASP A 401 -10.43 24.77 13.65
CA ASP A 401 -9.78 24.71 12.36
C ASP A 401 -8.79 23.53 12.22
N TYR A 402 -8.53 22.77 13.30
CA TYR A 402 -7.75 21.52 13.23
C TYR A 402 -8.59 20.35 12.74
N ALA A 403 -9.91 20.43 12.80
CA ALA A 403 -10.76 19.42 12.19
C ALA A 403 -10.78 19.58 10.66
N ILE A 404 -10.64 18.47 9.92
CA ILE A 404 -10.79 18.50 8.46
C ILE A 404 -12.25 18.76 8.13
N ALA A 405 -12.53 19.92 7.57
CA ALA A 405 -13.87 20.39 7.23
C ALA A 405 -13.89 21.21 5.96
N ALA A 406 -15.01 21.16 5.24
CA ALA A 406 -15.29 22.10 4.16
C ALA A 406 -16.07 23.31 4.70
N SER A 407 -15.55 24.52 4.50
CA SER A 407 -16.13 25.75 5.05
C SER A 407 -17.58 26.04 4.62
N THR A 408 -18.04 25.38 3.54
CA THR A 408 -19.37 25.57 2.96
C THR A 408 -20.36 24.44 3.29
N ARG A 409 -19.96 23.47 4.10
CA ARG A 409 -20.75 22.27 4.39
C ARG A 409 -20.75 21.98 5.90
N ALA A 410 -21.83 21.35 6.37
CA ALA A 410 -21.84 20.81 7.71
C ALA A 410 -20.84 19.64 7.84
N ASN A 411 -20.25 19.51 9.00
CA ASN A 411 -19.33 18.40 9.29
C ASN A 411 -20.05 17.06 9.22
N CYS A 412 -19.36 16.04 8.73
CA CYS A 412 -19.83 14.66 8.72
C CYS A 412 -19.15 13.89 9.86
N HIS A 413 -19.93 13.45 10.83
CA HIS A 413 -19.40 12.68 11.96
C HIS A 413 -19.36 11.19 11.63
N GLY A 414 -18.21 10.55 11.88
CA GLY A 414 -18.13 9.10 12.03
C GLY A 414 -18.02 8.76 13.52
N ARG A 415 -18.94 7.97 14.08
CA ARG A 415 -18.98 7.64 15.53
C ARG A 415 -18.95 8.87 16.46
N HIS A 416 -19.63 9.95 16.10
CA HIS A 416 -19.60 11.25 16.82
C HIS A 416 -18.23 11.93 16.91
N GLN A 417 -17.35 11.65 15.94
CA GLN A 417 -16.01 12.16 15.88
C GLN A 417 -15.76 12.87 14.55
N LEU A 418 -14.83 13.81 14.55
CA LEU A 418 -14.29 14.48 13.36
C LEU A 418 -12.85 14.03 13.15
N MET A 419 -12.40 14.05 11.91
CA MET A 419 -11.02 13.76 11.57
C MET A 419 -10.12 14.96 11.85
N LEU A 420 -9.00 14.74 12.52
CA LEU A 420 -8.00 15.75 12.81
C LEU A 420 -7.04 15.93 11.64
N ASP A 421 -6.68 17.16 11.31
CA ASP A 421 -5.63 17.50 10.37
C ASP A 421 -4.26 17.39 11.04
N LEU A 422 -3.64 16.22 10.94
CA LEU A 422 -2.33 15.94 11.54
C LEU A 422 -1.17 16.75 10.94
N THR A 423 -1.41 17.53 9.87
CA THR A 423 -0.39 18.46 9.34
C THR A 423 -0.29 19.74 10.14
N ARG A 424 -1.22 19.98 11.07
CA ARG A 424 -1.34 21.20 11.89
C ARG A 424 -1.02 20.97 13.36
N ALA A 425 -0.91 19.74 13.81
CA ALA A 425 -0.68 19.39 15.21
C ALA A 425 0.82 19.28 15.54
#